data_587482b03e9b07f2708392af02d6aa1e
#
_entry.id   587482b03e9b07f2708392af02d6aa1e
#
_cell.length_a   1.000
_cell.length_b   1.000
_cell.length_c   1.000
_cell.angle_alpha   90.00
_cell.angle_beta   90.00
_cell.angle_gamma   90.00
#
_symmetry.space_group_name_H-M   'P 1'
#
loop_
_entity.id
_entity.type
_entity.pdbx_description
1 polymer ?
#
loop_
_entity_poly.entity_id
_entity_poly.type
_entity_poly.pdbx_seq_one_letter_code
_entity_poly.pdbx_strand_id
1 'polypeptide(L)'
;MIRIAIADDHTLFRQSLALLLQQAPGMELVAEAADGPSLLQALAAMPSLPDIALIDIDMPGMNGVELNEHLQASYPQVKVVVLSIYTQERIISRMINAGASAYLFKNCEKEEFIQAIETTYKSGFYVNKQVFEALQRVKKPSTELKNINAIAIELTNRETEVLRLICQEYNNSEIAEKLALSVRTVEGHRNNLLLKTGCRNTAGLVLFAIRYGFFVA
;
A
#
# COMPACT_ATOMS: atom_id res chain seq x y z
N MET A 1 -12.43 14.82 1.37
CA MET A 1 -11.10 15.31 1.77
C MET A 1 -10.32 14.10 2.26
N ILE A 2 -9.10 13.87 1.77
CA ILE A 2 -8.28 12.72 2.15
C ILE A 2 -7.58 13.05 3.46
N ARG A 3 -7.84 12.29 4.50
CA ARG A 3 -7.28 12.50 5.84
C ARG A 3 -5.96 11.76 5.98
N ILE A 4 -4.89 12.47 6.33
CA ILE A 4 -3.52 11.96 6.30
C ILE A 4 -2.87 12.12 7.67
N ALA A 5 -2.22 11.08 8.15
CA ALA A 5 -1.33 11.11 9.31
C ALA A 5 0.12 10.88 8.87
N ILE A 6 1.09 11.49 9.56
CA ILE A 6 2.53 11.36 9.26
C ILE A 6 3.26 10.83 10.49
N ALA A 7 4.18 9.86 10.27
CA ALA A 7 5.21 9.47 11.22
C ALA A 7 6.59 9.53 10.55
N ASP A 8 7.44 10.43 11.00
CA ASP A 8 8.82 10.62 10.50
C ASP A 8 9.64 11.32 11.59
N ASP A 9 10.81 10.82 11.92
CA ASP A 9 11.65 11.39 12.98
C ASP A 9 12.42 12.65 12.52
N HIS A 10 12.54 12.86 11.21
CA HIS A 10 13.19 14.03 10.62
C HIS A 10 12.26 15.24 10.66
N THR A 11 12.42 16.10 11.67
CA THR A 11 11.53 17.25 11.93
C THR A 11 11.36 18.16 10.70
N LEU A 12 12.45 18.52 10.00
CA LEU A 12 12.38 19.40 8.84
C LEU A 12 11.60 18.77 7.68
N PHE A 13 11.82 17.48 7.42
CA PHE A 13 11.13 16.75 6.37
C PHE A 13 9.63 16.63 6.69
N ARG A 14 9.28 16.26 7.92
CA ARG A 14 7.90 16.17 8.40
C ARG A 14 7.18 17.50 8.26
N GLN A 15 7.79 18.63 8.68
CA GLN A 15 7.23 19.96 8.51
C GLN A 15 7.05 20.36 7.03
N SER A 16 7.99 19.97 6.16
CA SER A 16 7.88 20.21 4.72
C SER A 16 6.71 19.47 4.10
N LEU A 17 6.49 18.21 4.49
CA LEU A 17 5.33 17.44 4.07
C LEU A 17 4.01 18.05 4.60
N ALA A 18 3.99 18.50 5.86
CA ALA A 18 2.83 19.18 6.44
C ALA A 18 2.43 20.42 5.62
N LEU A 19 3.41 21.27 5.29
CA LEU A 19 3.18 22.46 4.45
C LEU A 19 2.70 22.08 3.03
N LEU A 20 3.26 21.03 2.44
CA LEU A 20 2.88 20.55 1.12
C LEU A 20 1.42 20.06 1.12
N LEU A 21 1.03 19.29 2.13
CA LEU A 21 -0.34 18.78 2.26
C LEU A 21 -1.35 19.89 2.51
N GLN A 22 -1.00 20.91 3.31
CA GLN A 22 -1.86 22.08 3.54
C GLN A 22 -2.14 22.86 2.24
N GLN A 23 -1.21 22.85 1.29
CA GLN A 23 -1.35 23.51 -0.02
C GLN A 23 -2.04 22.63 -1.06
N ALA A 24 -2.17 21.32 -0.80
CA ALA A 24 -2.75 20.37 -1.74
C ALA A 24 -4.28 20.34 -1.61
N PRO A 25 -5.04 20.68 -2.68
CA PRO A 25 -6.49 20.64 -2.63
C PRO A 25 -7.02 19.23 -2.30
N GLY A 26 -7.98 19.14 -1.41
CA GLY A 26 -8.62 17.86 -1.09
C GLY A 26 -7.87 16.98 -0.10
N MET A 27 -6.76 17.46 0.47
CA MET A 27 -5.98 16.76 1.49
C MET A 27 -6.05 17.47 2.84
N GLU A 28 -6.00 16.72 3.93
CA GLU A 28 -6.05 17.22 5.30
C GLU A 28 -5.05 16.45 6.16
N LEU A 29 -4.10 17.15 6.76
CA LEU A 29 -3.22 16.59 7.76
C LEU A 29 -3.92 16.52 9.11
N VAL A 30 -4.15 15.32 9.64
CA VAL A 30 -4.92 15.11 10.88
C VAL A 30 -4.04 14.69 12.07
N ALA A 31 -2.82 14.24 11.83
CA ALA A 31 -1.83 13.92 12.86
C ALA A 31 -0.40 14.01 12.34
N GLU A 32 0.51 14.43 13.23
CA GLU A 32 1.96 14.36 13.06
C GLU A 32 2.58 13.66 14.26
N ALA A 33 3.52 12.75 14.01
CA ALA A 33 4.26 12.04 15.04
C ALA A 33 5.75 11.97 14.65
N ALA A 34 6.62 11.98 15.67
CA ALA A 34 8.06 11.82 15.46
C ALA A 34 8.51 10.34 15.49
N ASP A 35 7.61 9.43 15.87
CA ASP A 35 7.89 8.00 16.01
C ASP A 35 6.60 7.15 15.90
N GLY A 36 6.77 5.83 15.79
CA GLY A 36 5.66 4.89 15.68
C GLY A 36 4.72 4.90 16.90
N PRO A 37 5.21 4.78 18.14
CA PRO A 37 4.38 4.79 19.33
C PRO A 37 3.51 6.04 19.45
N SER A 38 4.08 7.22 19.17
CA SER A 38 3.34 8.50 19.18
C SER A 38 2.22 8.52 18.14
N LEU A 39 2.47 7.99 16.93
CA LEU A 39 1.41 7.86 15.92
C LEU A 39 0.29 6.93 16.40
N LEU A 40 0.63 5.76 16.94
CA LEU A 40 -0.37 4.80 17.43
C LEU A 40 -1.21 5.39 18.57
N GLN A 41 -0.59 6.14 19.48
CA GLN A 41 -1.29 6.85 20.54
C GLN A 41 -2.25 7.91 19.97
N ALA A 42 -1.82 8.68 18.97
CA ALA A 42 -2.68 9.66 18.31
C ALA A 42 -3.88 8.98 17.63
N LEU A 43 -3.66 7.87 16.90
CA LEU A 43 -4.74 7.11 16.25
C LEU A 43 -5.76 6.57 17.25
N ALA A 44 -5.30 6.05 18.39
CA ALA A 44 -6.18 5.51 19.44
C ALA A 44 -7.06 6.60 20.09
N ALA A 45 -6.61 7.85 20.09
CA ALA A 45 -7.36 8.99 20.67
C ALA A 45 -8.30 9.68 19.65
N MET A 46 -8.21 9.34 18.36
CA MET A 46 -9.00 10.00 17.32
C MET A 46 -10.44 9.49 17.26
N PRO A 47 -11.43 10.38 17.12
CA PRO A 47 -12.82 9.98 16.89
C PRO A 47 -13.04 9.38 15.49
N SER A 48 -12.15 9.68 14.54
CA SER A 48 -12.19 9.21 13.16
C SER A 48 -10.77 9.02 12.66
N LEU A 49 -10.45 7.85 12.16
CA LEU A 49 -9.12 7.48 11.68
C LEU A 49 -8.73 8.23 10.40
N PRO A 50 -7.44 8.37 10.10
CA PRO A 50 -6.98 8.84 8.79
C PRO A 50 -7.28 7.79 7.70
N ASP A 51 -7.37 8.25 6.46
CA ASP A 51 -7.44 7.38 5.29
C ASP A 51 -6.07 6.80 4.95
N ILE A 52 -5.02 7.62 5.16
CA ILE A 52 -3.63 7.29 4.81
C ILE A 52 -2.70 7.62 5.97
N ALA A 53 -1.78 6.71 6.27
CA ALA A 53 -0.62 6.94 7.12
C ALA A 53 0.64 7.01 6.25
N LEU A 54 1.30 8.16 6.22
CA LEU A 54 2.64 8.34 5.65
C LEU A 54 3.65 7.97 6.72
N ILE A 55 4.50 6.96 6.48
CA ILE A 55 5.45 6.50 7.49
C ILE A 55 6.86 6.44 6.93
N ASP A 56 7.84 6.90 7.72
CA ASP A 56 9.24 6.61 7.45
C ASP A 56 9.61 5.19 7.91
N ILE A 57 10.64 4.63 7.30
CA ILE A 57 11.19 3.34 7.73
C ILE A 57 12.14 3.52 8.91
N ASP A 58 12.94 4.57 8.90
CA ASP A 58 14.06 4.74 9.82
C ASP A 58 13.67 5.65 10.99
N MET A 59 12.98 5.06 11.95
CA MET A 59 12.54 5.77 13.16
C MET A 59 13.08 5.07 14.41
N PRO A 60 13.43 5.83 15.47
CA PRO A 60 13.93 5.27 16.71
C PRO A 60 12.84 4.47 17.46
N GLY A 61 13.26 3.41 18.14
CA GLY A 61 12.36 2.55 18.93
C GLY A 61 11.55 1.59 18.07
N MET A 62 10.44 2.03 17.50
CA MET A 62 9.61 1.26 16.57
C MET A 62 9.93 1.71 15.14
N ASN A 63 10.57 0.84 14.35
CA ASN A 63 10.86 1.14 12.95
C ASN A 63 9.60 1.06 12.07
N GLY A 64 9.67 1.60 10.83
CA GLY A 64 8.53 1.66 9.93
C GLY A 64 7.99 0.29 9.50
N VAL A 65 8.80 -0.79 9.54
CA VAL A 65 8.31 -2.15 9.26
C VAL A 65 7.39 -2.62 10.37
N GLU A 66 7.83 -2.49 11.62
CA GLU A 66 7.05 -2.85 12.82
C GLU A 66 5.78 -2.01 12.92
N LEU A 67 5.88 -0.69 12.64
CA LEU A 67 4.73 0.20 12.61
C LEU A 67 3.73 -0.22 11.53
N ASN A 68 4.19 -0.53 10.31
CA ASN A 68 3.32 -1.00 9.23
C ASN A 68 2.60 -2.30 9.61
N GLU A 69 3.32 -3.28 10.18
CA GLU A 69 2.72 -4.53 10.65
C GLU A 69 1.65 -4.28 11.73
N HIS A 70 1.92 -3.34 12.65
CA HIS A 70 0.96 -2.97 13.69
C HIS A 70 -0.28 -2.28 13.10
N LEU A 71 -0.09 -1.34 12.16
CA LEU A 71 -1.19 -0.67 11.47
C LEU A 71 -2.07 -1.66 10.70
N GLN A 72 -1.47 -2.61 10.00
CA GLN A 72 -2.22 -3.64 9.27
C GLN A 72 -3.02 -4.56 10.20
N ALA A 73 -2.51 -4.84 11.42
CA ALA A 73 -3.20 -5.69 12.39
C ALA A 73 -4.34 -4.97 13.11
N SER A 74 -4.12 -3.71 13.52
CA SER A 74 -5.03 -2.96 14.41
C SER A 74 -5.91 -1.95 13.66
N TYR A 75 -5.46 -1.45 12.51
CA TYR A 75 -6.13 -0.40 11.72
C TYR A 75 -6.13 -0.74 10.22
N PRO A 76 -6.67 -1.92 9.79
CA PRO A 76 -6.57 -2.40 8.40
C PRO A 76 -7.24 -1.49 7.36
N GLN A 77 -8.13 -0.58 7.77
CA GLN A 77 -8.75 0.43 6.91
C GLN A 77 -7.81 1.60 6.58
N VAL A 78 -6.74 1.84 7.39
CA VAL A 78 -5.75 2.88 7.13
C VAL A 78 -4.74 2.38 6.11
N LYS A 79 -4.66 3.04 4.98
CA LYS A 79 -3.70 2.68 3.92
C LYS A 79 -2.32 3.24 4.27
N VAL A 80 -1.30 2.39 4.23
CA VAL A 80 0.06 2.80 4.57
C VAL A 80 0.84 3.17 3.31
N VAL A 81 1.34 4.39 3.24
CA VAL A 81 2.27 4.88 2.22
C VAL A 81 3.63 5.07 2.89
N VAL A 82 4.61 4.32 2.44
CA VAL A 82 5.98 4.39 2.95
C VAL A 82 6.74 5.49 2.24
N LEU A 83 7.43 6.34 3.00
CA LEU A 83 8.39 7.33 2.50
C LEU A 83 9.79 6.95 2.99
N SER A 84 10.76 6.76 2.07
CA SER A 84 12.08 6.28 2.47
C SER A 84 13.19 6.74 1.53
N ILE A 85 14.41 6.80 2.04
CA ILE A 85 15.64 6.97 1.24
C ILE A 85 16.17 5.64 0.69
N TYR A 86 15.66 4.51 1.17
CA TYR A 86 16.16 3.19 0.81
C TYR A 86 15.64 2.74 -0.56
N THR A 87 16.58 2.42 -1.45
CA THR A 87 16.30 1.93 -2.82
C THR A 87 16.49 0.43 -2.97
N GLN A 88 16.90 -0.28 -1.91
CA GLN A 88 17.17 -1.70 -1.93
C GLN A 88 15.89 -2.51 -2.16
N GLU A 89 15.91 -3.33 -3.19
CA GLU A 89 14.80 -4.19 -3.62
C GLU A 89 14.22 -5.05 -2.49
N ARG A 90 15.08 -5.54 -1.59
CA ARG A 90 14.67 -6.36 -0.43
C ARG A 90 13.82 -5.57 0.56
N ILE A 91 14.16 -4.28 0.81
CA ILE A 91 13.42 -3.40 1.73
C ILE A 91 12.06 -3.08 1.14
N ILE A 92 12.03 -2.66 -0.13
CA ILE A 92 10.80 -2.37 -0.87
C ILE A 92 9.85 -3.57 -0.83
N SER A 93 10.37 -4.76 -1.21
CA SER A 93 9.58 -5.99 -1.22
C SER A 93 9.10 -6.37 0.18
N ARG A 94 9.91 -6.16 1.23
CA ARG A 94 9.52 -6.43 2.61
C ARG A 94 8.36 -5.54 3.05
N MET A 95 8.40 -4.24 2.75
CA MET A 95 7.34 -3.30 3.10
C MET A 95 6.01 -3.62 2.41
N ILE A 96 6.05 -3.88 1.11
CA ILE A 96 4.84 -4.27 0.35
C ILE A 96 4.27 -5.60 0.85
N ASN A 97 5.12 -6.61 1.12
CA ASN A 97 4.67 -7.88 1.69
C ASN A 97 4.11 -7.74 3.12
N ALA A 98 4.63 -6.79 3.90
CA ALA A 98 4.10 -6.46 5.22
C ALA A 98 2.77 -5.70 5.16
N GLY A 99 2.28 -5.33 3.97
CA GLY A 99 0.96 -4.73 3.77
C GLY A 99 0.97 -3.25 3.40
N ALA A 100 2.12 -2.63 3.17
CA ALA A 100 2.16 -1.25 2.67
C ALA A 100 1.40 -1.12 1.34
N SER A 101 0.62 -0.07 1.20
CA SER A 101 -0.19 0.23 0.00
C SER A 101 0.62 0.94 -1.08
N ALA A 102 1.66 1.67 -0.70
CA ALA A 102 2.59 2.31 -1.62
C ALA A 102 3.97 2.45 -0.98
N TYR A 103 4.98 2.60 -1.83
CA TYR A 103 6.35 2.92 -1.45
C TYR A 103 6.85 4.07 -2.31
N LEU A 104 7.25 5.17 -1.69
CA LEU A 104 7.80 6.35 -2.33
C LEU A 104 9.21 6.62 -1.81
N PHE A 105 10.02 7.18 -2.68
CA PHE A 105 11.33 7.67 -2.28
C PHE A 105 11.21 9.10 -1.74
N LYS A 106 11.97 9.44 -0.68
CA LYS A 106 11.96 10.80 -0.09
C LYS A 106 12.43 11.89 -1.05
N ASN A 107 13.03 11.53 -2.18
CA ASN A 107 13.45 12.43 -3.27
C ASN A 107 12.48 12.42 -4.47
N CYS A 108 11.28 11.88 -4.33
CA CYS A 108 10.26 11.95 -5.39
C CYS A 108 9.81 13.40 -5.61
N GLU A 109 9.34 13.68 -6.83
CA GLU A 109 8.77 14.97 -7.17
C GLU A 109 7.42 15.18 -6.47
N LYS A 110 7.04 16.46 -6.26
CA LYS A 110 5.78 16.83 -5.62
C LYS A 110 4.57 16.21 -6.32
N GLU A 111 4.58 16.22 -7.63
CA GLU A 111 3.51 15.69 -8.48
C GLU A 111 3.33 14.18 -8.27
N GLU A 112 4.44 13.43 -8.20
CA GLU A 112 4.41 12.00 -7.90
C GLU A 112 3.88 11.73 -6.49
N PHE A 113 4.30 12.51 -5.51
CA PHE A 113 3.83 12.39 -4.13
C PHE A 113 2.30 12.56 -4.04
N ILE A 114 1.76 13.63 -4.65
CA ILE A 114 0.31 13.89 -4.68
C ILE A 114 -0.44 12.79 -5.41
N GLN A 115 0.04 12.39 -6.60
CA GLN A 115 -0.53 11.31 -7.39
C GLN A 115 -0.59 10.00 -6.61
N ALA A 116 0.49 9.65 -5.90
CA ALA A 116 0.54 8.43 -5.10
C ALA A 116 -0.50 8.41 -3.98
N ILE A 117 -0.70 9.54 -3.28
CA ILE A 117 -1.72 9.67 -2.25
C ILE A 117 -3.12 9.50 -2.84
N GLU A 118 -3.42 10.23 -3.93
CA GLU A 118 -4.73 10.16 -4.58
C GLU A 118 -5.03 8.76 -5.13
N THR A 119 -4.04 8.15 -5.82
CA THR A 119 -4.19 6.81 -6.38
C THR A 119 -4.36 5.76 -5.28
N THR A 120 -3.54 5.84 -4.22
CA THR A 120 -3.68 4.97 -3.06
C THR A 120 -5.05 5.11 -2.40
N TYR A 121 -5.55 6.34 -2.25
CA TYR A 121 -6.88 6.58 -1.70
C TYR A 121 -7.99 5.96 -2.56
N LYS A 122 -7.93 6.13 -3.89
CA LYS A 122 -8.96 5.69 -4.85
C LYS A 122 -8.93 4.18 -5.11
N SER A 123 -7.74 3.63 -5.45
CA SER A 123 -7.58 2.25 -5.91
C SER A 123 -7.06 1.29 -4.84
N GLY A 124 -6.56 1.83 -3.70
CA GLY A 124 -6.02 1.04 -2.59
C GLY A 124 -4.53 0.76 -2.67
N PHE A 125 -3.84 1.15 -3.75
CA PHE A 125 -2.39 1.02 -3.88
C PHE A 125 -1.84 2.01 -4.91
N TYR A 126 -0.50 2.21 -4.87
CA TYR A 126 0.26 2.90 -5.90
C TYR A 126 1.64 2.27 -6.06
N VAL A 127 2.06 2.07 -7.30
CA VAL A 127 3.38 1.51 -7.64
C VAL A 127 3.99 2.30 -8.80
N ASN A 128 5.10 2.97 -8.58
CA ASN A 128 5.85 3.60 -9.66
C ASN A 128 6.77 2.60 -10.38
N LYS A 129 7.35 3.01 -11.51
CA LYS A 129 8.24 2.17 -12.31
C LYS A 129 9.42 1.58 -11.52
N GLN A 130 10.06 2.38 -10.66
CA GLN A 130 11.23 1.94 -9.90
C GLN A 130 10.85 0.86 -8.87
N VAL A 131 9.74 1.06 -8.15
CA VAL A 131 9.19 0.08 -7.20
C VAL A 131 8.77 -1.19 -7.94
N PHE A 132 8.11 -1.07 -9.09
CA PHE A 132 7.72 -2.21 -9.93
C PHE A 132 8.95 -3.04 -10.36
N GLU A 133 9.98 -2.39 -10.89
CA GLU A 133 11.23 -3.06 -11.28
C GLU A 133 11.91 -3.74 -10.09
N ALA A 134 11.96 -3.08 -8.92
CA ALA A 134 12.50 -3.66 -7.71
C ALA A 134 11.76 -4.94 -7.30
N LEU A 135 10.42 -4.93 -7.37
CA LEU A 135 9.59 -6.09 -7.05
C LEU A 135 9.80 -7.26 -8.03
N GLN A 136 10.05 -6.98 -9.31
CA GLN A 136 10.37 -8.01 -10.31
C GLN A 136 11.74 -8.65 -10.08
N ARG A 137 12.75 -7.86 -9.66
CA ARG A 137 14.14 -8.32 -9.48
C ARG A 137 14.35 -9.13 -8.20
N VAL A 138 13.49 -8.99 -7.20
CA VAL A 138 13.52 -9.87 -6.04
C VAL A 138 13.21 -11.28 -6.52
N LYS A 139 14.28 -12.01 -6.94
CA LYS A 139 14.20 -13.45 -7.19
C LYS A 139 13.57 -14.09 -5.96
N LYS A 140 12.69 -15.09 -6.18
CA LYS A 140 12.21 -15.98 -5.11
C LYS A 140 13.37 -16.26 -4.17
N PRO A 141 13.25 -16.06 -2.85
CA PRO A 141 14.22 -16.64 -1.95
C PRO A 141 14.32 -18.12 -2.36
N SER A 142 15.53 -18.57 -2.63
CA SER A 142 15.86 -19.98 -2.87
C SER A 142 15.80 -20.77 -1.55
N THR A 143 14.80 -20.47 -0.77
CA THR A 143 14.31 -21.32 0.28
C THR A 143 13.02 -21.86 -0.29
N GLU A 144 13.05 -23.14 -0.65
CA GLU A 144 11.86 -23.94 -0.77
C GLU A 144 10.87 -23.44 0.29
N LEU A 145 9.88 -22.65 -0.15
CA LEU A 145 8.63 -22.64 0.57
C LEU A 145 8.23 -24.11 0.51
N LYS A 146 8.61 -24.85 1.55
CA LYS A 146 8.04 -26.16 1.82
C LYS A 146 6.57 -25.95 1.64
N ASN A 147 6.06 -26.50 0.57
CA ASN A 147 4.67 -26.60 0.24
C ASN A 147 3.85 -26.88 1.50
N ILE A 148 3.37 -25.83 2.14
CA ILE A 148 2.19 -25.96 2.95
C ILE A 148 1.07 -25.77 1.93
N ASN A 149 0.66 -26.90 1.37
CA ASN A 149 -0.32 -27.11 0.31
C ASN A 149 0.17 -26.70 -1.09
N ALA A 150 0.66 -27.70 -1.82
CA ALA A 150 0.71 -27.72 -3.29
C ALA A 150 -0.71 -27.80 -3.90
N ILE A 151 -1.58 -26.87 -3.53
CA ILE A 151 -2.82 -26.59 -4.25
C ILE A 151 -2.44 -25.47 -5.20
N ALA A 152 -2.41 -25.78 -6.50
CA ALA A 152 -2.34 -24.77 -7.53
C ALA A 152 -3.43 -23.73 -7.21
N ILE A 153 -3.05 -22.47 -7.02
CA ILE A 153 -4.04 -21.40 -6.77
C ILE A 153 -4.82 -21.24 -8.06
N GLU A 154 -5.97 -21.90 -8.16
CA GLU A 154 -6.85 -21.79 -9.31
C GLU A 154 -7.72 -20.54 -9.15
N LEU A 155 -7.33 -19.49 -9.87
CA LEU A 155 -8.19 -18.33 -10.06
C LEU A 155 -9.19 -18.63 -11.17
N THR A 156 -10.44 -18.30 -10.94
CA THR A 156 -11.46 -18.35 -12.01
C THR A 156 -11.15 -17.29 -13.08
N ASN A 157 -11.68 -17.47 -14.27
CA ASN A 157 -11.53 -16.47 -15.36
C ASN A 157 -11.92 -15.07 -14.87
N ARG A 158 -13.01 -14.97 -14.09
CA ARG A 158 -13.52 -13.71 -13.58
C ARG A 158 -12.60 -13.08 -12.54
N GLU A 159 -12.03 -13.88 -11.63
CA GLU A 159 -11.04 -13.41 -10.68
C GLU A 159 -9.76 -12.93 -11.39
N THR A 160 -9.34 -13.62 -12.46
CA THR A 160 -8.18 -13.22 -13.26
C THR A 160 -8.44 -11.88 -14.00
N GLU A 161 -9.63 -11.67 -14.55
CA GLU A 161 -10.01 -10.39 -15.16
C GLU A 161 -10.01 -9.25 -14.13
N VAL A 162 -10.62 -9.47 -12.97
CA VAL A 162 -10.62 -8.48 -11.87
C VAL A 162 -9.19 -8.19 -11.42
N LEU A 163 -8.35 -9.22 -11.24
CA LEU A 163 -6.95 -9.05 -10.83
C LEU A 163 -6.14 -8.20 -11.84
N ARG A 164 -6.33 -8.42 -13.15
CA ARG A 164 -5.69 -7.62 -14.19
C ARG A 164 -6.11 -6.16 -14.15
N LEU A 165 -7.40 -5.88 -13.97
CA LEU A 165 -7.91 -4.51 -13.86
C LEU A 165 -7.42 -3.82 -12.57
N ILE A 166 -7.29 -4.56 -11.46
CA ILE A 166 -6.65 -4.06 -10.25
C ILE A 166 -5.22 -3.63 -10.56
N CYS A 167 -4.43 -4.45 -11.28
CA CYS A 167 -3.06 -4.11 -11.66
C CYS A 167 -2.95 -2.90 -12.59
N GLN A 168 -4.04 -2.55 -13.27
CA GLN A 168 -4.17 -1.35 -14.11
C GLN A 168 -4.74 -0.14 -13.34
N GLU A 169 -4.73 -0.21 -12.01
CA GLU A 169 -5.15 0.86 -11.08
C GLU A 169 -6.65 1.24 -11.13
N TYR A 170 -7.50 0.41 -11.75
CA TYR A 170 -8.94 0.63 -11.72
C TYR A 170 -9.53 0.43 -10.33
N ASN A 171 -10.39 1.36 -9.90
CA ASN A 171 -11.17 1.23 -8.68
C ASN A 171 -12.39 0.30 -8.87
N ASN A 172 -13.10 -0.02 -7.77
CA ASN A 172 -14.23 -0.96 -7.82
C ASN A 172 -15.35 -0.54 -8.77
N SER A 173 -15.64 0.76 -8.84
CA SER A 173 -16.71 1.30 -9.73
C SER A 173 -16.31 1.17 -11.19
N GLU A 174 -15.09 1.50 -11.53
CA GLU A 174 -14.55 1.39 -12.89
C GLU A 174 -14.45 -0.08 -13.35
N ILE A 175 -14.04 -0.99 -12.43
CA ILE A 175 -14.03 -2.43 -12.72
C ILE A 175 -15.45 -2.94 -12.94
N ALA A 176 -16.42 -2.50 -12.13
CA ALA A 176 -17.81 -2.88 -12.25
C ALA A 176 -18.39 -2.45 -13.62
N GLU A 177 -18.11 -1.23 -14.04
CA GLU A 177 -18.51 -0.72 -15.36
C GLU A 177 -17.89 -1.53 -16.51
N LYS A 178 -16.54 -1.71 -16.49
CA LYS A 178 -15.82 -2.46 -17.53
C LYS A 178 -16.27 -3.92 -17.68
N LEU A 179 -16.65 -4.53 -16.57
CA LEU A 179 -17.02 -5.93 -16.54
C LEU A 179 -18.54 -6.16 -16.54
N ALA A 180 -19.36 -5.10 -16.64
CA ALA A 180 -20.82 -5.14 -16.54
C ALA A 180 -21.31 -5.87 -15.27
N LEU A 181 -20.73 -5.52 -14.11
CA LEU A 181 -21.04 -6.06 -12.80
C LEU A 181 -21.56 -4.97 -11.85
N SER A 182 -22.10 -5.38 -10.71
CA SER A 182 -22.30 -4.47 -9.58
C SER A 182 -20.97 -4.24 -8.81
N VAL A 183 -20.81 -3.07 -8.18
CA VAL A 183 -19.67 -2.77 -7.32
C VAL A 183 -19.54 -3.82 -6.21
N ARG A 184 -20.64 -4.24 -5.61
CA ARG A 184 -20.68 -5.29 -4.59
C ARG A 184 -20.15 -6.64 -5.10
N THR A 185 -20.41 -6.96 -6.37
CA THR A 185 -19.88 -8.19 -6.98
C THR A 185 -18.36 -8.10 -7.16
N VAL A 186 -17.85 -6.93 -7.56
CA VAL A 186 -16.40 -6.70 -7.67
C VAL A 186 -15.71 -6.81 -6.30
N GLU A 187 -16.31 -6.24 -5.26
CA GLU A 187 -15.82 -6.39 -3.88
C GLU A 187 -15.77 -7.86 -3.45
N GLY A 188 -16.78 -8.64 -3.78
CA GLY A 188 -16.80 -10.09 -3.55
C GLY A 188 -15.65 -10.82 -4.25
N HIS A 189 -15.37 -10.50 -5.52
CA HIS A 189 -14.23 -11.05 -6.25
C HIS A 189 -12.88 -10.64 -5.63
N ARG A 190 -12.72 -9.36 -5.20
CA ARG A 190 -11.52 -8.89 -4.52
C ARG A 190 -11.27 -9.63 -3.20
N ASN A 191 -12.31 -9.80 -2.39
CA ASN A 191 -12.20 -10.56 -1.14
C ASN A 191 -11.82 -12.02 -1.39
N ASN A 192 -12.41 -12.67 -2.39
CA ASN A 192 -12.03 -14.03 -2.78
C ASN A 192 -10.58 -14.10 -3.28
N LEU A 193 -10.11 -13.13 -4.04
CA LEU A 193 -8.71 -13.02 -4.45
C LEU A 193 -7.78 -12.93 -3.23
N LEU A 194 -8.07 -12.05 -2.27
CA LEU A 194 -7.28 -11.94 -1.04
C LEU A 194 -7.22 -13.26 -0.27
N LEU A 195 -8.36 -13.94 -0.12
CA LEU A 195 -8.44 -15.24 0.56
C LEU A 195 -7.66 -16.32 -0.17
N LYS A 196 -7.84 -16.46 -1.49
CA LYS A 196 -7.19 -17.50 -2.30
C LYS A 196 -5.69 -17.31 -2.40
N THR A 197 -5.23 -16.06 -2.50
CA THR A 197 -3.81 -15.72 -2.64
C THR A 197 -3.08 -15.57 -1.30
N GLY A 198 -3.81 -15.46 -0.20
CA GLY A 198 -3.25 -15.16 1.12
C GLY A 198 -2.70 -13.73 1.24
N CYS A 199 -3.03 -12.85 0.29
CA CYS A 199 -2.60 -11.46 0.32
C CYS A 199 -3.40 -10.66 1.35
N ARG A 200 -2.76 -9.67 1.99
CA ARG A 200 -3.38 -8.85 3.03
C ARG A 200 -4.18 -7.67 2.46
N ASN A 201 -3.76 -7.14 1.32
CA ASN A 201 -4.36 -5.95 0.69
C ASN A 201 -4.14 -5.94 -0.83
N THR A 202 -4.60 -4.87 -1.47
CA THR A 202 -4.50 -4.67 -2.92
C THR A 202 -3.05 -4.65 -3.42
N ALA A 203 -2.12 -4.02 -2.69
CA ALA A 203 -0.71 -4.03 -3.07
C ALA A 203 -0.12 -5.45 -3.07
N GLY A 204 -0.52 -6.28 -2.11
CA GLY A 204 -0.19 -7.72 -2.08
C GLY A 204 -0.72 -8.47 -3.30
N LEU A 205 -1.95 -8.17 -3.76
CA LEU A 205 -2.52 -8.77 -4.97
C LEU A 205 -1.74 -8.38 -6.23
N VAL A 206 -1.32 -7.11 -6.34
CA VAL A 206 -0.48 -6.64 -7.45
C VAL A 206 0.87 -7.36 -7.45
N LEU A 207 1.51 -7.44 -6.28
CA LEU A 207 2.76 -8.19 -6.14
C LEU A 207 2.60 -9.67 -6.51
N PHE A 208 1.51 -10.31 -6.08
CA PHE A 208 1.15 -11.66 -6.47
C PHE A 208 1.01 -11.79 -8.00
N ALA A 209 0.25 -10.89 -8.64
CA ALA A 209 0.04 -10.91 -10.09
C ALA A 209 1.36 -10.79 -10.86
N ILE A 210 2.27 -9.91 -10.43
CA ILE A 210 3.62 -9.76 -11.02
C ILE A 210 4.43 -11.06 -10.86
N ARG A 211 4.48 -11.62 -9.65
CA ARG A 211 5.28 -12.82 -9.34
C ARG A 211 4.83 -14.06 -10.09
N TYR A 212 3.55 -14.22 -10.30
CA TYR A 212 2.97 -15.42 -10.93
C TYR A 212 2.59 -15.21 -12.40
N GLY A 213 2.96 -14.05 -12.99
CA GLY A 213 2.81 -13.80 -14.42
C GLY A 213 1.37 -13.51 -14.87
N PHE A 214 0.48 -13.16 -13.95
CA PHE A 214 -0.88 -12.72 -14.30
C PHE A 214 -0.91 -11.31 -14.89
N PHE A 215 0.13 -10.52 -14.65
CA PHE A 215 0.30 -9.16 -15.15
C PHE A 215 1.77 -8.92 -15.57
N VAL A 216 1.93 -8.42 -16.77
CA VAL A 216 3.19 -7.93 -17.34
C VAL A 216 2.92 -6.49 -17.76
N ALA A 217 3.69 -5.53 -17.23
CA ALA A 217 3.57 -4.11 -17.55
C ALA A 217 4.24 -3.76 -18.88
#